data_810bbf0ed99f8bc7e700cc618d3869d3
#
_entry.id   810bbf0ed99f8bc7e700cc618d3869d3
#
_cell.length_a   1.000
_cell.length_b   1.000
_cell.length_c   1.000
_cell.angle_alpha   90.00
_cell.angle_beta   90.00
_cell.angle_gamma   90.00
#
_symmetry.space_group_name_H-M   'P 1'
#
loop_
_entity.id
_entity.type
_entity.pdbx_description
1 polymer ?
#
loop_
_entity_poly.entity_id
_entity_poly.type
_entity_poly.pdbx_seq_one_letter_code
_entity_poly.pdbx_strand_id
1 'polypeptide(L)'
;MNFLKNNNLIPYFLIILFSIFLSIAYSIEQRVIDDGLILSNIIKYPEDHNIMQILTNNAWTFLFQFTSTLLKLDFSIMSISRLILFLSTFFYSMGVYLATKSITSSSILSLLICFVVITFQKSFGSINYPTMIFSEHTNGMMSLAIVTFIFGLVANRNFFLATFFSAFLICIHLTIGLWIFFVLFRWSIFIFLTSTGSKSSPGRLSFSIIL
;
A
#
# COMPACT_ATOMS: atom_id res chain seq x y z
N MET A 1 0.57 -2.61 23.01
CA MET A 1 1.28 -1.49 22.36
C MET A 1 2.77 -1.59 22.64
N ASN A 2 3.43 -2.67 22.12
CA ASN A 2 4.86 -2.98 22.36
C ASN A 2 5.74 -2.74 21.12
N PHE A 3 5.21 -2.06 20.09
CA PHE A 3 5.91 -1.86 18.82
C PHE A 3 7.14 -0.92 18.94
N LEU A 4 7.16 -0.03 19.92
CA LEU A 4 8.22 0.99 20.07
C LEU A 4 9.31 0.63 21.11
N LYS A 5 9.18 -0.47 21.84
CA LYS A 5 10.03 -0.70 23.03
C LYS A 5 11.42 -1.30 22.76
N ASN A 6 11.72 -1.76 21.52
CA ASN A 6 13.03 -2.34 21.18
C ASN A 6 13.46 -2.05 19.73
N ASN A 7 13.12 -0.89 19.19
CA ASN A 7 13.24 -0.63 17.76
C ASN A 7 14.43 0.27 17.48
N ASN A 8 15.43 -0.31 16.86
CA ASN A 8 16.32 0.46 16.02
C ASN A 8 15.44 1.16 14.96
N LEU A 9 15.29 2.47 15.05
CA LEU A 9 14.57 3.30 14.07
C LEU A 9 15.31 3.35 12.72
N ILE A 10 16.55 2.92 12.70
CA ILE A 10 17.43 2.91 11.52
C ILE A 10 16.80 2.24 10.30
N PRO A 11 16.23 1.01 10.36
CA PRO A 11 15.64 0.40 9.18
C PRO A 11 14.47 1.19 8.59
N TYR A 12 13.64 1.79 9.43
CA TYR A 12 12.51 2.60 8.99
C TYR A 12 12.99 3.87 8.28
N PHE A 13 14.00 4.53 8.87
CA PHE A 13 14.61 5.70 8.26
C PHE A 13 15.26 5.37 6.89
N LEU A 14 15.97 4.25 6.79
CA LEU A 14 16.56 3.79 5.53
C LEU A 14 15.50 3.47 4.47
N ILE A 15 14.37 2.89 4.84
CA ILE A 15 13.24 2.65 3.92
C ILE A 15 12.68 3.98 3.41
N ILE A 16 12.51 4.98 4.28
CA ILE A 16 12.06 6.32 3.88
C ILE A 16 13.02 6.94 2.88
N LEU A 17 14.32 6.96 3.19
CA LEU A 17 15.34 7.50 2.29
C LEU A 17 15.38 6.78 0.95
N PHE A 18 15.29 5.46 0.97
CA PHE A 18 15.25 4.65 -0.23
C PHE A 18 14.01 4.95 -1.08
N SER A 19 12.85 5.12 -0.45
CA SER A 19 11.60 5.48 -1.14
C SER A 19 11.67 6.89 -1.74
N ILE A 20 12.28 7.85 -1.05
CA ILE A 20 12.55 9.19 -1.58
C ILE A 20 13.48 9.11 -2.81
N PHE A 21 14.59 8.38 -2.69
CA PHE A 21 15.53 8.19 -3.79
C PHE A 21 14.83 7.61 -5.03
N LEU A 22 14.06 6.54 -4.86
CA LEU A 22 13.33 5.91 -5.96
C LEU A 22 12.27 6.86 -6.57
N SER A 23 11.58 7.64 -5.75
CA SER A 23 10.58 8.58 -6.24
C SER A 23 11.18 9.69 -7.10
N ILE A 24 12.42 10.08 -6.83
CA ILE A 24 13.15 11.06 -7.64
C ILE A 24 13.71 10.40 -8.91
N ALA A 25 14.33 9.23 -8.77
CA ALA A 25 15.00 8.53 -9.87
C ALA A 25 14.04 8.04 -10.96
N TYR A 26 12.81 7.65 -10.58
CA TYR A 26 11.84 7.07 -11.49
C TYR A 26 10.59 7.94 -11.72
N SER A 27 10.60 9.20 -11.25
CA SER A 27 9.49 10.10 -11.51
C SER A 27 9.43 10.53 -12.97
N ILE A 28 8.25 10.42 -13.56
CA ILE A 28 7.89 10.93 -14.88
C ILE A 28 6.54 11.62 -14.81
N GLU A 29 6.31 12.63 -15.63
CA GLU A 29 5.05 13.42 -15.60
C GLU A 29 3.82 12.58 -15.90
N GLN A 30 3.94 11.57 -16.76
CA GLN A 30 2.87 10.63 -17.12
C GLN A 30 2.38 9.74 -15.96
N ARG A 31 2.98 9.84 -14.77
CA ARG A 31 2.55 9.07 -13.59
C ARG A 31 1.45 9.75 -12.78
N VAL A 32 0.97 10.89 -13.22
CA VAL A 32 -0.21 11.52 -12.62
C VAL A 32 -1.46 10.88 -13.19
N ILE A 33 -2.39 10.55 -12.31
CA ILE A 33 -3.65 9.90 -12.70
C ILE A 33 -4.47 10.87 -13.55
N ASP A 34 -4.74 10.48 -14.80
CA ASP A 34 -5.47 11.30 -15.79
C ASP A 34 -6.80 11.82 -15.26
N ASP A 35 -7.51 11.02 -14.48
CA ASP A 35 -8.78 11.40 -13.86
C ASP A 35 -8.64 12.62 -12.93
N GLY A 36 -7.50 12.76 -12.24
CA GLY A 36 -7.20 13.93 -11.42
C GLY A 36 -6.97 15.19 -12.28
N LEU A 37 -6.35 15.04 -13.45
CA LEU A 37 -6.14 16.13 -14.41
C LEU A 37 -7.47 16.63 -14.99
N ILE A 38 -8.41 15.72 -15.24
CA ILE A 38 -9.74 16.06 -15.76
C ILE A 38 -10.57 16.73 -14.65
N LEU A 39 -10.59 16.18 -13.43
CA LEU A 39 -11.30 16.77 -12.28
C LEU A 39 -10.78 18.16 -11.89
N SER A 40 -9.52 18.46 -12.20
CA SER A 40 -8.93 19.80 -12.00
C SER A 40 -9.17 20.76 -13.15
N ASN A 41 -9.84 20.32 -14.23
CA ASN A 41 -10.07 21.05 -15.47
C ASN A 41 -8.79 21.42 -16.28
N ILE A 42 -7.69 20.72 -16.03
CA ILE A 42 -6.46 20.84 -16.85
C ILE A 42 -6.68 20.17 -18.21
N ILE A 43 -7.24 18.96 -18.20
CA ILE A 43 -7.72 18.29 -19.42
C ILE A 43 -9.22 18.50 -19.49
N LYS A 44 -9.71 19.01 -20.62
CA LYS A 44 -11.12 19.29 -20.85
C LYS A 44 -11.65 18.37 -21.94
N TYR A 45 -12.72 17.65 -21.64
CA TYR A 45 -13.50 16.88 -22.60
C TYR A 45 -14.87 17.58 -22.81
N PRO A 46 -15.52 17.42 -23.98
CA PRO A 46 -16.91 17.81 -24.16
C PRO A 46 -17.81 17.15 -23.10
N GLU A 47 -18.83 17.86 -22.63
CA GLU A 47 -19.71 17.38 -21.53
C GLU A 47 -20.49 16.10 -21.88
N ASP A 48 -20.77 15.91 -23.16
CA ASP A 48 -21.46 14.73 -23.72
C ASP A 48 -20.53 13.53 -23.96
N HIS A 49 -19.22 13.69 -23.70
CA HIS A 49 -18.25 12.61 -23.95
C HIS A 49 -18.39 11.49 -22.91
N ASN A 50 -18.41 10.23 -23.38
CA ASN A 50 -18.55 9.05 -22.50
C ASN A 50 -17.54 8.99 -21.35
N ILE A 51 -16.35 9.53 -21.54
CA ILE A 51 -15.31 9.62 -20.50
C ILE A 51 -15.80 10.45 -19.30
N MET A 52 -16.56 11.53 -19.53
CA MET A 52 -17.09 12.35 -18.44
C MET A 52 -18.06 11.59 -17.55
N GLN A 53 -18.86 10.69 -18.11
CA GLN A 53 -19.77 9.82 -17.34
C GLN A 53 -19.00 8.81 -16.50
N ILE A 54 -17.96 8.20 -17.07
CA ILE A 54 -17.09 7.25 -16.34
C ILE A 54 -16.37 7.95 -15.18
N LEU A 55 -15.87 9.16 -15.42
CA LEU A 55 -15.20 9.97 -14.40
C LEU A 55 -16.12 10.37 -13.26
N THR A 56 -17.35 10.80 -13.57
CA THR A 56 -18.34 11.17 -12.55
C THR A 56 -18.65 10.00 -11.63
N ASN A 57 -18.69 8.78 -12.17
CA ASN A 57 -18.93 7.56 -11.41
C ASN A 57 -17.74 7.16 -10.51
N ASN A 58 -16.51 7.55 -10.88
CA ASN A 58 -15.28 7.20 -10.15
C ASN A 58 -14.67 8.38 -9.38
N ALA A 59 -15.23 9.57 -9.51
CA ALA A 59 -14.70 10.81 -8.91
C ALA A 59 -14.58 10.78 -7.37
N TRP A 60 -15.29 9.88 -6.71
CA TRP A 60 -15.27 9.70 -5.26
C TRP A 60 -13.97 9.05 -4.74
N THR A 61 -13.17 8.42 -5.60
CA THR A 61 -11.96 7.73 -5.16
C THR A 61 -10.94 8.71 -4.59
N PHE A 62 -10.29 8.28 -3.50
CA PHE A 62 -9.35 9.13 -2.79
C PHE A 62 -8.23 9.68 -3.68
N LEU A 63 -7.65 8.84 -4.54
CA LEU A 63 -6.52 9.26 -5.39
C LEU A 63 -6.92 10.33 -6.40
N PHE A 64 -8.12 10.26 -6.99
CA PHE A 64 -8.60 11.26 -7.93
C PHE A 64 -8.83 12.60 -7.23
N GLN A 65 -9.49 12.58 -6.08
CA GLN A 65 -9.72 13.78 -5.28
C GLN A 65 -8.42 14.38 -4.75
N PHE A 66 -7.50 13.54 -4.29
CA PHE A 66 -6.19 13.95 -3.79
C PHE A 66 -5.37 14.62 -4.89
N THR A 67 -5.24 13.98 -6.06
CA THR A 67 -4.52 14.53 -7.22
C THR A 67 -5.15 15.84 -7.69
N SER A 68 -6.48 15.87 -7.85
CA SER A 68 -7.20 17.09 -8.25
C SER A 68 -7.01 18.22 -7.26
N THR A 69 -7.04 17.94 -5.96
CA THR A 69 -6.84 18.95 -4.91
C THR A 69 -5.42 19.54 -4.97
N LEU A 70 -4.40 18.69 -5.12
CA LEU A 70 -3.02 19.16 -5.23
C LEU A 70 -2.80 20.01 -6.49
N LEU A 71 -3.41 19.63 -7.61
CA LEU A 71 -3.35 20.42 -8.85
C LEU A 71 -4.02 21.78 -8.69
N LYS A 72 -5.16 21.86 -8.00
CA LYS A 72 -5.83 23.13 -7.67
C LYS A 72 -5.06 24.01 -6.69
N LEU A 73 -4.13 23.43 -5.93
CA LEU A 73 -3.20 24.14 -5.05
C LEU A 73 -1.88 24.50 -5.76
N ASP A 74 -1.85 24.46 -7.09
CA ASP A 74 -0.71 24.81 -7.95
C ASP A 74 0.54 23.92 -7.76
N PHE A 75 0.38 22.69 -7.23
CA PHE A 75 1.48 21.73 -7.24
C PHE A 75 1.78 21.28 -8.68
N SER A 76 3.06 21.24 -9.03
CA SER A 76 3.45 20.77 -10.35
C SER A 76 3.14 19.27 -10.53
N ILE A 77 2.79 18.85 -11.75
CA ILE A 77 2.52 17.46 -12.12
C ILE A 77 3.67 16.56 -11.69
N MET A 78 4.92 17.01 -11.90
CA MET A 78 6.11 16.26 -11.47
C MET A 78 6.17 16.06 -9.94
N SER A 79 5.80 17.08 -9.16
CA SER A 79 5.79 16.97 -7.67
C SER A 79 4.73 15.99 -7.19
N ILE A 80 3.57 15.98 -7.82
CA ILE A 80 2.49 15.04 -7.53
C ILE A 80 2.91 13.62 -7.89
N SER A 81 3.53 13.43 -9.08
CA SER A 81 4.07 12.14 -9.51
C SER A 81 5.09 11.59 -8.50
N ARG A 82 6.02 12.44 -8.04
CA ARG A 82 7.00 12.07 -7.01
C ARG A 82 6.34 11.66 -5.71
N LEU A 83 5.32 12.39 -5.28
CA LEU A 83 4.62 12.09 -4.04
C LEU A 83 3.87 10.76 -4.11
N ILE A 84 3.15 10.50 -5.21
CA ILE A 84 2.43 9.24 -5.40
C ILE A 84 3.42 8.07 -5.48
N LEU A 85 4.52 8.23 -6.21
CA LEU A 85 5.55 7.19 -6.31
C LEU A 85 6.25 6.96 -4.97
N PHE A 86 6.51 8.02 -4.20
CA PHE A 86 7.03 7.91 -2.84
C PHE A 86 6.09 7.09 -1.95
N LEU A 87 4.80 7.42 -1.92
CA LEU A 87 3.82 6.70 -1.11
C LEU A 87 3.72 5.22 -1.50
N SER A 88 3.67 4.93 -2.80
CA SER A 88 3.61 3.56 -3.31
C SER A 88 4.86 2.76 -2.94
N THR A 89 6.04 3.31 -3.17
CA THR A 89 7.30 2.64 -2.84
C THR A 89 7.50 2.49 -1.33
N PHE A 90 7.09 3.48 -0.56
CA PHE A 90 7.15 3.43 0.91
C PHE A 90 6.26 2.33 1.48
N PHE A 91 4.98 2.27 1.11
CA PHE A 91 4.06 1.24 1.61
C PHE A 91 4.51 -0.16 1.18
N TYR A 92 4.92 -0.30 -0.07
CA TYR A 92 5.40 -1.60 -0.56
C TYR A 92 6.67 -2.04 0.18
N SER A 93 7.67 -1.18 0.27
CA SER A 93 8.94 -1.46 0.95
C SER A 93 8.72 -1.80 2.41
N MET A 94 7.88 -1.03 3.09
CA MET A 94 7.54 -1.26 4.48
C MET A 94 6.82 -2.60 4.66
N GLY A 95 5.90 -2.95 3.74
CA GLY A 95 5.20 -4.23 3.75
C GLY A 95 6.16 -5.41 3.59
N VAL A 96 7.04 -5.37 2.59
CA VAL A 96 8.07 -6.40 2.37
C VAL A 96 9.00 -6.52 3.58
N TYR A 97 9.49 -5.40 4.11
CA TYR A 97 10.34 -5.39 5.30
C TYR A 97 9.65 -6.04 6.51
N LEU A 98 8.41 -5.64 6.79
CA LEU A 98 7.66 -6.19 7.92
C LEU A 98 7.37 -7.68 7.77
N ALA A 99 6.97 -8.12 6.57
CA ALA A 99 6.72 -9.53 6.29
C ALA A 99 8.00 -10.37 6.44
N THR A 100 9.12 -9.92 5.87
CA THR A 100 10.39 -10.63 5.97
C THR A 100 10.94 -10.61 7.41
N LYS A 101 10.75 -9.53 8.15
CA LYS A 101 11.14 -9.44 9.56
C LYS A 101 10.40 -10.43 10.44
N SER A 102 9.13 -10.70 10.15
CA SER A 102 8.35 -11.70 10.91
C SER A 102 8.89 -13.13 10.72
N ILE A 103 9.54 -13.40 9.58
CA ILE A 103 10.09 -14.72 9.23
C ILE A 103 11.55 -14.84 9.70
N THR A 104 12.38 -13.82 9.39
CA THR A 104 13.82 -13.89 9.63
C THR A 104 14.24 -13.50 11.04
N SER A 105 13.37 -12.79 11.77
CA SER A 105 13.64 -12.15 13.08
C SER A 105 14.84 -11.18 13.07
N SER A 106 15.51 -10.97 11.93
CA SER A 106 16.66 -10.10 11.74
C SER A 106 16.28 -8.84 10.98
N SER A 107 16.47 -7.67 11.59
CA SER A 107 16.19 -6.38 10.95
C SER A 107 17.11 -6.09 9.76
N ILE A 108 18.38 -6.48 9.84
CA ILE A 108 19.35 -6.25 8.76
C ILE A 108 19.03 -7.14 7.56
N LEU A 109 18.81 -8.44 7.79
CA LEU A 109 18.49 -9.36 6.71
C LEU A 109 17.17 -8.98 6.02
N SER A 110 16.16 -8.58 6.79
CA SER A 110 14.87 -8.12 6.25
C SER A 110 15.01 -6.86 5.40
N LEU A 111 15.89 -5.93 5.80
CA LEU A 111 16.16 -4.73 5.03
C LEU A 111 16.88 -5.05 3.71
N LEU A 112 17.87 -5.95 3.75
CA LEU A 112 18.56 -6.42 2.54
C LEU A 112 17.60 -7.09 1.57
N ILE A 113 16.75 -8.01 2.04
CA ILE A 113 15.73 -8.67 1.23
C ILE A 113 14.78 -7.63 0.62
N CYS A 114 14.33 -6.65 1.42
CA CYS A 114 13.48 -5.58 0.94
C CYS A 114 14.10 -4.82 -0.23
N PHE A 115 15.36 -4.40 -0.11
CA PHE A 115 16.06 -3.68 -1.17
C PHE A 115 16.27 -4.53 -2.42
N VAL A 116 16.64 -5.81 -2.26
CA VAL A 116 16.78 -6.75 -3.36
C VAL A 116 15.46 -6.93 -4.10
N VAL A 117 14.36 -7.23 -3.38
CA VAL A 117 13.04 -7.43 -4.00
C VAL A 117 12.61 -6.21 -4.79
N ILE A 118 12.80 -5.00 -4.26
CA ILE A 118 12.38 -3.79 -4.96
C ILE A 118 13.29 -3.48 -6.16
N THR A 119 14.59 -3.66 -6.02
CA THR A 119 15.53 -3.38 -7.11
C THR A 119 15.34 -4.35 -8.28
N PHE A 120 15.09 -5.62 -8.00
CA PHE A 120 14.94 -6.67 -9.00
C PHE A 120 13.50 -6.96 -9.43
N GLN A 121 12.50 -6.20 -8.94
CA GLN A 121 11.10 -6.45 -9.29
C GLN A 121 10.81 -6.40 -10.80
N LYS A 122 11.61 -5.66 -11.59
CA LYS A 122 11.52 -5.66 -13.05
C LYS A 122 11.72 -7.05 -13.66
N SER A 123 12.52 -7.89 -13.01
CA SER A 123 12.83 -9.24 -13.47
C SER A 123 11.72 -10.25 -13.13
N PHE A 124 10.82 -9.89 -12.21
CA PHE A 124 9.74 -10.78 -11.76
C PHE A 124 8.38 -10.44 -12.39
N GLY A 125 8.30 -9.35 -13.17
CA GLY A 125 7.06 -8.95 -13.84
C GLY A 125 6.74 -9.81 -15.05
N SER A 126 5.44 -10.00 -15.34
CA SER A 126 5.02 -10.52 -16.64
C SER A 126 5.23 -9.45 -17.74
N ILE A 127 5.22 -9.88 -18.99
CA ILE A 127 5.30 -8.96 -20.15
C ILE A 127 4.21 -7.89 -20.09
N ASN A 128 3.03 -8.21 -19.56
CA ASN A 128 1.89 -7.30 -19.44
C ASN A 128 1.96 -6.39 -18.21
N TYR A 129 2.75 -6.77 -17.17
CA TYR A 129 2.90 -6.00 -15.93
C TYR A 129 4.38 -6.00 -15.48
N PRO A 130 5.31 -5.49 -16.32
CA PRO A 130 6.75 -5.70 -16.09
C PRO A 130 7.31 -4.92 -14.90
N THR A 131 6.62 -3.88 -14.43
CA THR A 131 7.17 -2.97 -13.41
C THR A 131 6.06 -2.32 -12.59
N MET A 132 5.29 -3.14 -11.86
CA MET A 132 4.08 -2.64 -11.21
C MET A 132 4.28 -1.35 -10.40
N ILE A 133 5.38 -1.20 -9.64
CA ILE A 133 5.59 -0.01 -8.79
C ILE A 133 6.16 1.16 -9.57
N PHE A 134 6.91 0.91 -10.64
CA PHE A 134 7.55 1.96 -11.46
C PHE A 134 6.85 2.20 -12.80
N SER A 135 5.77 1.51 -13.10
CA SER A 135 4.94 1.77 -14.28
C SER A 135 4.02 2.98 -14.07
N GLU A 136 3.22 3.30 -15.06
CA GLU A 136 2.20 4.35 -14.96
C GLU A 136 1.34 4.17 -13.71
N HIS A 137 1.01 5.27 -13.05
CA HIS A 137 0.22 5.21 -11.82
C HIS A 137 -1.24 4.92 -12.11
N THR A 138 -1.66 3.80 -11.57
CA THR A 138 -3.08 3.43 -11.51
C THR A 138 -3.52 3.23 -10.06
N ASN A 139 -4.82 3.30 -9.80
CA ASN A 139 -5.38 2.96 -8.49
C ASN A 139 -4.95 1.55 -8.03
N GLY A 140 -4.82 0.61 -8.97
CA GLY A 140 -4.38 -0.75 -8.70
C GLY A 140 -2.95 -0.83 -8.15
N MET A 141 -2.06 0.03 -8.61
CA MET A 141 -0.66 0.08 -8.16
C MET A 141 -0.54 0.52 -6.70
N MET A 142 -1.18 1.63 -6.35
CA MET A 142 -1.23 2.09 -4.97
C MET A 142 -1.90 1.06 -4.07
N SER A 143 -2.95 0.42 -4.56
CA SER A 143 -3.67 -0.64 -3.83
C SER A 143 -2.77 -1.83 -3.55
N LEU A 144 -1.99 -2.31 -4.52
CA LEU A 144 -1.04 -3.40 -4.34
C LEU A 144 0.02 -3.07 -3.27
N ALA A 145 0.53 -1.85 -3.29
CA ALA A 145 1.48 -1.39 -2.29
C ALA A 145 0.89 -1.42 -0.87
N ILE A 146 -0.34 -0.92 -0.71
CA ILE A 146 -1.05 -0.93 0.58
C ILE A 146 -1.43 -2.35 1.01
N VAL A 147 -1.85 -3.21 0.09
CA VAL A 147 -2.12 -4.63 0.37
C VAL A 147 -0.87 -5.31 0.92
N THR A 148 0.28 -5.10 0.28
CA THR A 148 1.57 -5.64 0.75
C THR A 148 1.91 -5.13 2.15
N PHE A 149 1.65 -3.85 2.43
CA PHE A 149 1.83 -3.27 3.76
C PHE A 149 0.89 -3.89 4.80
N ILE A 150 -0.39 -4.08 4.47
CA ILE A 150 -1.37 -4.73 5.33
C ILE A 150 -0.91 -6.15 5.69
N PHE A 151 -0.45 -6.95 4.72
CA PHE A 151 0.09 -8.28 4.98
C PHE A 151 1.33 -8.22 5.90
N GLY A 152 2.22 -7.27 5.70
CA GLY A 152 3.35 -7.05 6.61
C GLY A 152 2.91 -6.73 8.04
N LEU A 153 1.87 -5.92 8.22
CA LEU A 153 1.29 -5.62 9.54
C LEU A 153 0.66 -6.84 10.18
N VAL A 154 -0.09 -7.63 9.43
CA VAL A 154 -0.70 -8.90 9.90
C VAL A 154 0.36 -9.89 10.34
N ALA A 155 1.43 -10.06 9.54
CA ALA A 155 2.55 -10.94 9.87
C ALA A 155 3.25 -10.54 11.19
N ASN A 156 3.24 -9.24 11.52
CA ASN A 156 3.75 -8.73 12.79
C ASN A 156 2.67 -8.59 13.89
N ARG A 157 1.49 -9.19 13.71
CA ARG A 157 0.36 -9.19 14.65
C ARG A 157 -0.15 -7.79 15.00
N ASN A 158 0.05 -6.81 14.12
CA ASN A 158 -0.48 -5.46 14.29
C ASN A 158 -1.85 -5.32 13.62
N PHE A 159 -2.83 -6.04 14.14
CA PHE A 159 -4.16 -6.14 13.55
C PHE A 159 -4.92 -4.80 13.52
N PHE A 160 -4.70 -3.94 14.51
CA PHE A 160 -5.36 -2.63 14.55
C PHE A 160 -4.98 -1.78 13.33
N LEU A 161 -3.69 -1.61 13.07
CA LEU A 161 -3.24 -0.88 11.90
C LEU A 161 -3.60 -1.59 10.59
N ALA A 162 -3.53 -2.93 10.55
CA ALA A 162 -3.94 -3.69 9.37
C ALA A 162 -5.42 -3.45 9.02
N THR A 163 -6.31 -3.44 10.02
CA THR A 163 -7.74 -3.15 9.82
C THR A 163 -7.95 -1.69 9.40
N PHE A 164 -7.25 -0.74 10.00
CA PHE A 164 -7.31 0.67 9.62
C PHE A 164 -6.93 0.86 8.15
N PHE A 165 -5.79 0.31 7.71
CA PHE A 165 -5.35 0.43 6.33
C PHE A 165 -6.22 -0.37 5.36
N SER A 166 -6.86 -1.47 5.78
CA SER A 166 -7.81 -2.18 4.93
C SER A 166 -9.09 -1.36 4.69
N ALA A 167 -9.57 -0.65 5.69
CA ALA A 167 -10.69 0.28 5.53
C ALA A 167 -10.32 1.47 4.62
N PHE A 168 -9.12 2.02 4.80
CA PHE A 168 -8.60 3.08 3.93
C PHE A 168 -8.43 2.62 2.47
N LEU A 169 -8.04 1.37 2.25
CA LEU A 169 -7.89 0.78 0.93
C LEU A 169 -9.19 0.79 0.12
N ILE A 170 -10.36 0.71 0.79
CA ILE A 170 -11.67 0.82 0.13
C ILE A 170 -11.81 2.17 -0.58
N CYS A 171 -11.28 3.25 0.01
CA CYS A 171 -11.31 4.58 -0.58
C CYS A 171 -10.38 4.74 -1.80
N ILE A 172 -9.39 3.86 -1.95
CA ILE A 172 -8.46 3.87 -3.10
C ILE A 172 -8.95 2.94 -4.20
N HIS A 173 -9.34 1.72 -3.84
CA HIS A 173 -9.79 0.70 -4.78
C HIS A 173 -10.88 -0.16 -4.14
N LEU A 174 -12.13 0.13 -4.45
CA LEU A 174 -13.30 -0.46 -3.81
C LEU A 174 -13.24 -1.99 -3.74
N THR A 175 -13.03 -2.65 -4.88
CA THR A 175 -13.08 -4.11 -4.97
C THR A 175 -11.98 -4.77 -4.13
N ILE A 176 -10.73 -4.33 -4.29
CA ILE A 176 -9.60 -4.88 -3.54
C ILE A 176 -9.77 -4.58 -2.05
N GLY A 177 -10.16 -3.34 -1.72
CA GLY A 177 -10.35 -2.91 -0.34
C GLY A 177 -11.43 -3.72 0.38
N LEU A 178 -12.58 -3.94 -0.24
CA LEU A 178 -13.65 -4.76 0.32
C LEU A 178 -13.20 -6.21 0.57
N TRP A 179 -12.54 -6.83 -0.42
CA TRP A 179 -12.03 -8.20 -0.24
C TRP A 179 -11.06 -8.32 0.93
N ILE A 180 -10.06 -7.44 1.00
CA ILE A 180 -9.08 -7.46 2.10
C ILE A 180 -9.75 -7.17 3.44
N PHE A 181 -10.66 -6.18 3.48
CA PHE A 181 -11.40 -5.86 4.70
C PHE A 181 -12.22 -7.05 5.22
N PHE A 182 -12.98 -7.72 4.36
CA PHE A 182 -13.77 -8.90 4.76
C PHE A 182 -12.90 -10.06 5.22
N VAL A 183 -11.77 -10.31 4.55
CA VAL A 183 -10.82 -11.35 4.98
C VAL A 183 -10.29 -11.07 6.38
N LEU A 184 -9.83 -9.84 6.65
CA LEU A 184 -9.31 -9.45 7.95
C LEU A 184 -10.40 -9.42 9.02
N PHE A 185 -11.59 -8.95 8.69
CA PHE A 185 -12.73 -8.92 9.61
C PHE A 185 -13.15 -10.33 10.04
N ARG A 186 -13.27 -11.25 9.07
CA ARG A 186 -13.55 -12.68 9.36
C ARG A 186 -12.46 -13.29 10.23
N TRP A 187 -11.20 -13.01 9.95
CA TRP A 187 -10.06 -13.47 10.74
C TRP A 187 -10.11 -12.93 12.18
N SER A 188 -10.42 -11.65 12.35
CA SER A 188 -10.53 -11.02 13.67
C SER A 188 -11.65 -11.62 14.51
N ILE A 189 -12.82 -11.89 13.91
CA ILE A 189 -13.93 -12.59 14.57
C ILE A 189 -13.50 -14.00 14.98
N PHE A 190 -12.85 -14.75 14.11
CA PHE A 190 -12.37 -16.10 14.42
C PHE A 190 -11.42 -16.11 15.63
N ILE A 191 -10.44 -15.21 15.66
CA ILE A 191 -9.51 -15.08 16.80
C ILE A 191 -10.28 -14.72 18.07
N PHE A 192 -11.23 -13.80 18.01
CA PHE A 192 -12.04 -13.39 19.15
C PHE A 192 -12.85 -14.57 19.72
N LEU A 193 -13.53 -15.32 18.88
CA LEU A 193 -14.34 -16.48 19.29
C LEU A 193 -13.49 -17.59 19.88
N THR A 194 -12.30 -17.86 19.31
CA THR A 194 -11.40 -18.89 19.86
C THR A 194 -10.78 -18.46 21.19
N SER A 195 -10.52 -17.17 21.39
CA SER A 195 -9.96 -16.65 22.65
C SER A 195 -10.96 -16.63 23.79
N THR A 196 -12.26 -16.44 23.50
CA THR A 196 -13.32 -16.44 24.52
C THR A 196 -13.75 -17.86 24.94
N GLY A 197 -13.61 -18.84 24.02
CA GLY A 197 -13.91 -20.25 24.31
C GLY A 197 -12.90 -20.95 25.22
N SER A 198 -11.69 -20.41 25.37
CA SER A 198 -10.57 -21.04 26.10
C SER A 198 -10.44 -20.63 27.57
N LYS A 199 -11.49 -20.12 28.21
CA LYS A 199 -11.42 -19.77 29.67
C LYS A 199 -11.41 -20.98 30.62
N SER A 200 -11.28 -22.22 30.13
CA SER A 200 -11.33 -23.42 30.99
C SER A 200 -10.03 -24.24 31.08
N SER A 201 -8.89 -23.80 30.57
CA SER A 201 -7.60 -24.39 31.00
C SER A 201 -6.39 -23.48 30.68
N PRO A 202 -5.46 -23.26 31.63
CA PRO A 202 -4.20 -22.55 31.34
C PRO A 202 -3.17 -23.51 30.70
N GLY A 203 -3.51 -24.07 29.54
CA GLY A 203 -2.61 -24.92 28.76
C GLY A 203 -1.97 -24.13 27.63
N ARG A 204 -0.63 -24.09 27.60
CA ARG A 204 0.19 -23.51 26.51
C ARG A 204 -0.29 -24.00 25.15
N LEU A 205 -0.87 -23.12 24.37
CA LEU A 205 -1.05 -23.36 22.94
C LEU A 205 0.31 -23.18 22.24
N SER A 206 1.00 -24.27 21.97
CA SER A 206 2.10 -24.28 21.02
C SER A 206 1.48 -24.26 19.62
N PHE A 207 1.59 -23.13 18.92
CA PHE A 207 1.22 -23.02 17.52
C PHE A 207 2.30 -23.76 16.69
N SER A 208 2.05 -25.01 16.33
CA SER A 208 2.70 -25.64 15.18
C SER A 208 2.06 -25.05 13.92
N ILE A 209 2.80 -24.19 13.23
CA ILE A 209 2.42 -23.74 11.89
C ILE A 209 2.58 -24.94 10.98
N ILE A 210 1.46 -25.48 10.50
CA ILE A 210 1.44 -26.38 9.33
C ILE A 210 1.43 -25.45 8.12
N LEU A 211 2.55 -25.46 7.39
CA LEU A 211 2.69 -24.91 6.04
C LEU A 211 1.94 -25.80 5.05
#